data_fd6cef1eb7e108afb0ed33c0cac03142
#
_entry.id   fd6cef1eb7e108afb0ed33c0cac03142
#
_cell.length_a   1.000
_cell.length_b   1.000
_cell.length_c   1.000
_cell.angle_alpha   90.00
_cell.angle_beta   90.00
_cell.angle_gamma   90.00
#
_symmetry.space_group_name_H-M   'P 1'
#
loop_
_entity.id
_entity.type
_entity.pdbx_description
1 polymer ?
#
loop_
_entity_poly.entity_id
_entity_poly.type
_entity_poly.pdbx_seq_one_letter_code
_entity_poly.pdbx_strand_id
1 'polypeptide(L)'
;IYRIKEEHPRMNATQIHDHLIRESFIPATVSVDCVQRFIRHNDLKAARNPNLRDRKAYEEDAFGKIWQADTCYLPHITEDGRTRRVYCIMIIDDHSRLLVGGELFYNDNACNFQKVLKDAIATYGIPDKLYVDNGCSYSNEQLSMICVSLGVLLLHTKIRDGASKGKVERHFRTLKERWLYTLDISAITSLS
;
A
#
# COMPACT_ATOMS: atom_id res chain seq x y z
N ILE A 1 -30.40 15.26 8.29
CA ILE A 1 -28.97 14.83 8.32
C ILE A 1 -28.42 15.00 9.73
N TYR A 2 -28.58 16.15 10.41
CA TYR A 2 -28.09 16.36 11.79
C TYR A 2 -28.52 15.24 12.72
N ARG A 3 -29.82 15.00 12.84
CA ARG A 3 -30.38 13.94 13.68
C ARG A 3 -29.82 12.55 13.35
N ILE A 4 -29.68 12.21 12.07
CA ILE A 4 -29.11 10.94 11.66
C ILE A 4 -27.64 10.84 12.11
N LYS A 5 -26.89 11.94 12.05
CA LYS A 5 -25.51 11.99 12.51
C LYS A 5 -25.35 11.94 14.02
N GLU A 6 -26.32 12.44 14.77
CA GLU A 6 -26.36 12.28 16.24
C GLU A 6 -26.65 10.84 16.64
N GLU A 7 -27.65 10.21 16.02
CA GLU A 7 -28.04 8.82 16.31
C GLU A 7 -27.01 7.80 15.75
N HIS A 8 -26.45 8.09 14.58
CA HIS A 8 -25.53 7.22 13.85
C HIS A 8 -24.28 7.97 13.33
N PRO A 9 -23.35 8.37 14.21
CA PRO A 9 -22.20 9.22 13.84
C PRO A 9 -21.32 8.64 12.71
N ARG A 10 -21.27 7.30 12.58
CA ARG A 10 -20.42 6.60 11.60
C ARG A 10 -21.06 6.38 10.23
N MET A 11 -22.35 6.66 10.06
CA MET A 11 -22.98 6.56 8.76
C MET A 11 -22.27 7.45 7.73
N ASN A 12 -21.91 6.88 6.59
CA ASN A 12 -21.31 7.63 5.49
C ASN A 12 -22.39 8.37 4.66
N ALA A 13 -21.95 9.25 3.76
CA ALA A 13 -22.87 10.08 2.98
C ALA A 13 -23.82 9.25 2.09
N THR A 14 -23.35 8.13 1.55
CA THR A 14 -24.18 7.23 0.73
C THR A 14 -25.26 6.58 1.57
N GLN A 15 -24.91 6.04 2.74
CA GLN A 15 -25.89 5.43 3.67
C GLN A 15 -26.94 6.44 4.14
N ILE A 16 -26.52 7.69 4.42
CA ILE A 16 -27.45 8.77 4.80
C ILE A 16 -28.36 9.13 3.63
N HIS A 17 -27.82 9.26 2.42
CA HIS A 17 -28.57 9.53 1.21
C HIS A 17 -29.64 8.46 0.96
N ASP A 18 -29.26 7.17 0.99
CA ASP A 18 -30.17 6.05 0.78
C ASP A 18 -31.28 6.02 1.86
N HIS A 19 -30.92 6.30 3.11
CA HIS A 19 -31.89 6.43 4.20
C HIS A 19 -32.87 7.57 3.93
N LEU A 20 -32.39 8.76 3.53
CA LEU A 20 -33.23 9.91 3.26
C LEU A 20 -34.22 9.69 2.09
N ILE A 21 -33.77 8.98 1.03
CA ILE A 21 -34.66 8.60 -0.09
C ILE A 21 -35.70 7.59 0.37
N ARG A 22 -35.29 6.54 1.08
CA ARG A 22 -36.19 5.48 1.57
C ARG A 22 -37.28 6.03 2.48
N GLU A 23 -36.95 6.98 3.33
CA GLU A 23 -37.90 7.67 4.23
C GLU A 23 -38.61 8.85 3.53
N SER A 24 -38.43 9.04 2.22
CA SER A 24 -39.04 10.11 1.43
C SER A 24 -38.75 11.54 1.92
N PHE A 25 -37.63 11.74 2.64
CA PHE A 25 -37.21 13.08 3.06
C PHE A 25 -36.58 13.89 1.95
N ILE A 26 -36.05 13.24 0.93
CA ILE A 26 -35.49 13.86 -0.29
C ILE A 26 -35.93 13.07 -1.52
N PRO A 27 -36.13 13.75 -2.67
CA PRO A 27 -36.40 13.07 -3.94
C PRO A 27 -35.15 12.34 -4.46
N ALA A 28 -35.35 11.28 -5.25
CA ALA A 28 -34.27 10.51 -5.86
C ALA A 28 -33.36 11.32 -6.82
N THR A 29 -33.79 12.51 -7.20
CA THR A 29 -33.01 13.44 -8.04
C THR A 29 -31.86 14.12 -7.28
N VAL A 30 -31.87 14.12 -5.93
CA VAL A 30 -30.79 14.65 -5.11
C VAL A 30 -29.61 13.68 -5.16
N SER A 31 -28.43 14.14 -5.50
CA SER A 31 -27.22 13.29 -5.59
C SER A 31 -26.58 13.09 -4.22
N VAL A 32 -25.83 11.99 -4.09
CA VAL A 32 -24.96 11.70 -2.92
C VAL A 32 -24.00 12.86 -2.64
N ASP A 33 -23.50 13.51 -3.69
CA ASP A 33 -22.57 14.64 -3.56
C ASP A 33 -23.19 15.84 -2.82
N CYS A 34 -24.50 16.04 -2.93
CA CYS A 34 -25.21 17.08 -2.17
C CYS A 34 -25.15 16.76 -0.67
N VAL A 35 -25.37 15.51 -0.29
CA VAL A 35 -25.27 15.05 1.11
C VAL A 35 -23.82 15.15 1.60
N GLN A 36 -22.86 14.78 0.77
CA GLN A 36 -21.44 14.89 1.11
C GLN A 36 -20.99 16.33 1.34
N ARG A 37 -21.43 17.26 0.47
CA ARG A 37 -21.16 18.70 0.63
C ARG A 37 -21.79 19.25 1.90
N PHE A 38 -23.03 18.85 2.19
CA PHE A 38 -23.73 19.27 3.42
C PHE A 38 -22.99 18.81 4.68
N ILE A 39 -22.59 17.51 4.74
CA ILE A 39 -21.82 16.94 5.87
C ILE A 39 -20.48 17.68 6.05
N ARG A 40 -19.82 18.00 4.94
CA ARG A 40 -18.53 18.69 4.95
C ARG A 40 -18.65 20.16 5.36
N HIS A 41 -19.65 20.85 4.83
CA HIS A 41 -19.90 22.27 5.12
C HIS A 41 -20.29 22.51 6.58
N ASN A 42 -21.03 21.58 7.17
CA ASN A 42 -21.50 21.69 8.56
C ASN A 42 -20.60 20.93 9.56
N ASP A 43 -19.42 20.48 9.13
CA ASP A 43 -18.43 19.71 9.93
C ASP A 43 -19.02 18.51 10.69
N LEU A 44 -20.01 17.85 10.10
CA LEU A 44 -20.70 16.68 10.67
C LEU A 44 -19.90 15.38 10.45
N LYS A 45 -18.58 15.44 10.43
CA LYS A 45 -17.74 14.26 10.36
C LYS A 45 -17.85 13.48 11.67
N ALA A 46 -17.89 12.15 11.57
CA ALA A 46 -17.79 11.32 12.76
C ALA A 46 -16.52 11.69 13.54
N ALA A 47 -16.66 11.88 14.83
CA ALA A 47 -15.50 12.00 15.71
C ALA A 47 -14.56 10.79 15.47
N ARG A 48 -13.28 11.03 15.37
CA ARG A 48 -12.27 9.96 15.31
C ARG A 48 -12.53 9.00 16.47
N ASN A 49 -12.55 7.71 16.16
CA ASN A 49 -12.73 6.68 17.19
C ASN A 49 -11.66 6.90 18.28
N PRO A 50 -12.02 7.26 19.52
CA PRO A 50 -11.05 7.49 20.59
C PRO A 50 -10.22 6.25 20.93
N ASN A 51 -10.66 5.05 20.51
CA ASN A 51 -9.93 3.79 20.67
C ASN A 51 -8.99 3.46 19.50
N LEU A 52 -8.91 4.28 18.46
CA LEU A 52 -7.79 4.23 17.54
C LEU A 52 -6.57 4.68 18.36
N ARG A 53 -5.74 3.70 18.76
CA ARG A 53 -4.42 4.00 19.32
C ARG A 53 -3.79 5.05 18.42
N ASP A 54 -3.39 6.18 18.99
CA ASP A 54 -2.60 7.18 18.27
C ASP A 54 -1.35 6.45 17.77
N ARG A 55 -1.38 6.05 16.49
CA ARG A 55 -0.24 5.46 15.84
C ARG A 55 0.73 6.61 15.62
N LYS A 56 1.73 6.72 16.48
CA LYS A 56 2.87 7.61 16.25
C LYS A 56 3.42 7.22 14.88
N ALA A 57 3.53 8.19 13.98
CA ALA A 57 4.25 8.00 12.75
C ALA A 57 5.68 7.60 13.13
N TYR A 58 6.01 6.32 12.89
CA TYR A 58 7.36 5.84 13.11
C TYR A 58 8.21 6.21 11.91
N GLU A 59 9.33 6.83 12.16
CA GLU A 59 10.33 7.17 11.16
C GLU A 59 11.71 7.01 11.80
N GLU A 60 12.59 6.28 11.15
CA GLU A 60 13.98 6.17 11.58
C GLU A 60 14.71 7.50 11.37
N ASP A 61 15.74 7.71 12.15
CA ASP A 61 16.49 8.98 12.21
C ASP A 61 17.59 9.10 11.13
N ALA A 62 17.95 8.00 10.48
CA ALA A 62 18.99 7.96 9.47
C ALA A 62 18.73 6.95 8.35
N PHE A 63 19.35 7.20 7.18
CA PHE A 63 19.38 6.27 6.05
C PHE A 63 20.02 4.93 6.43
N GLY A 64 19.48 3.84 5.89
CA GLY A 64 20.00 2.49 6.10
C GLY A 64 19.59 1.83 7.42
N LYS A 65 18.85 2.52 8.28
CA LYS A 65 18.38 1.94 9.54
C LYS A 65 17.30 0.89 9.34
N ILE A 66 16.31 1.18 8.50
CA ILE A 66 15.28 0.22 8.11
C ILE A 66 15.01 0.33 6.61
N TRP A 67 15.07 -0.79 5.93
CA TRP A 67 14.47 -0.94 4.60
C TRP A 67 13.15 -1.67 4.70
N GLN A 68 12.15 -1.15 4.00
CA GLN A 68 10.82 -1.77 3.90
C GLN A 68 10.65 -2.37 2.50
N ALA A 69 10.26 -3.63 2.42
CA ALA A 69 10.01 -4.31 1.15
C ALA A 69 8.56 -4.79 1.05
N ASP A 70 8.05 -4.75 -0.18
CA ASP A 70 6.72 -5.24 -0.51
C ASP A 70 6.58 -5.54 -2.00
N THR A 71 5.56 -6.35 -2.35
CA THR A 71 5.23 -6.70 -3.73
C THR A 71 3.87 -6.12 -4.12
N CYS A 72 3.83 -5.41 -5.25
CA CYS A 72 2.60 -4.90 -5.83
C CYS A 72 2.19 -5.72 -7.05
N TYR A 73 0.93 -6.11 -7.11
CA TYR A 73 0.34 -6.72 -8.29
C TYR A 73 -0.02 -5.65 -9.32
N LEU A 74 0.53 -5.81 -10.52
CA LEU A 74 0.29 -4.96 -11.67
C LEU A 74 -0.64 -5.67 -12.68
N PRO A 75 -1.08 -4.99 -13.76
CA PRO A 75 -1.85 -5.61 -14.82
C PRO A 75 -1.15 -6.80 -15.47
N HIS A 76 -1.92 -7.59 -16.20
CA HIS A 76 -1.37 -8.64 -17.04
C HIS A 76 -0.86 -8.03 -18.35
N ILE A 77 0.24 -8.57 -18.87
CA ILE A 77 0.70 -8.30 -20.23
C ILE A 77 0.74 -9.60 -21.02
N THR A 78 0.66 -9.49 -22.35
CA THR A 78 0.72 -10.64 -23.24
C THR A 78 2.06 -10.64 -23.97
N GLU A 79 2.90 -11.63 -23.68
CA GLU A 79 4.21 -11.86 -24.28
C GLU A 79 4.21 -13.25 -24.90
N ASP A 80 4.61 -13.37 -26.17
CA ASP A 80 4.65 -14.63 -26.93
C ASP A 80 3.32 -15.42 -26.88
N GLY A 81 2.19 -14.71 -26.97
CA GLY A 81 0.85 -15.31 -26.93
C GLY A 81 0.41 -15.81 -25.54
N ARG A 82 1.19 -15.58 -24.50
CA ARG A 82 0.86 -15.95 -23.12
C ARG A 82 0.58 -14.73 -22.26
N THR A 83 -0.60 -14.69 -21.67
CA THR A 83 -0.97 -13.63 -20.73
C THR A 83 -0.46 -13.96 -19.33
N ARG A 84 0.39 -13.08 -18.78
CA ARG A 84 1.00 -13.25 -17.46
C ARG A 84 0.78 -12.01 -16.61
N ARG A 85 0.56 -12.22 -15.32
CA ARG A 85 0.53 -11.12 -14.35
C ARG A 85 1.93 -10.59 -14.12
N VAL A 86 2.04 -9.27 -14.01
CA VAL A 86 3.29 -8.61 -13.64
C VAL A 86 3.28 -8.30 -12.13
N TYR A 87 4.41 -8.52 -11.50
CA TYR A 87 4.69 -8.25 -10.09
C TYR A 87 5.78 -7.19 -10.02
N CYS A 88 5.57 -6.17 -9.20
CA CYS A 88 6.58 -5.15 -8.92
C CYS A 88 7.07 -5.34 -7.48
N ILE A 89 8.31 -5.76 -7.32
CA ILE A 89 8.98 -5.84 -6.02
C ILE A 89 9.68 -4.50 -5.78
N MET A 90 9.44 -3.87 -4.63
CA MET A 90 10.09 -2.61 -4.24
C MET A 90 10.69 -2.72 -2.85
N ILE A 91 11.85 -2.08 -2.68
CA ILE A 91 12.51 -1.88 -1.40
C ILE A 91 12.76 -0.38 -1.23
N ILE A 92 12.26 0.19 -0.15
CA ILE A 92 12.44 1.62 0.17
C ILE A 92 13.17 1.79 1.50
N ASP A 93 13.97 2.81 1.61
CA ASP A 93 14.52 3.25 2.88
C ASP A 93 13.47 4.01 3.71
N ASP A 94 13.34 3.67 4.99
CA ASP A 94 12.31 4.23 5.87
C ASP A 94 12.49 5.72 6.14
N HIS A 95 13.73 6.18 6.29
CA HIS A 95 14.05 7.57 6.58
C HIS A 95 13.93 8.45 5.34
N SER A 96 14.73 8.18 4.33
CA SER A 96 14.84 9.04 3.13
C SER A 96 13.69 8.88 2.14
N ARG A 97 12.93 7.79 2.22
CA ARG A 97 11.93 7.38 1.21
C ARG A 97 12.54 7.03 -0.14
N LEU A 98 13.86 6.89 -0.22
CA LEU A 98 14.54 6.49 -1.44
C LEU A 98 14.12 5.08 -1.83
N LEU A 99 13.80 4.86 -3.09
CA LEU A 99 13.65 3.55 -3.68
C LEU A 99 15.05 2.97 -3.86
N VAL A 100 15.46 2.08 -2.94
CA VAL A 100 16.79 1.44 -2.97
C VAL A 100 16.83 0.20 -3.86
N GLY A 101 15.69 -0.42 -4.14
CA GLY A 101 15.56 -1.55 -5.06
C GLY A 101 14.16 -1.63 -5.65
N GLY A 102 14.09 -1.99 -6.93
CA GLY A 102 12.81 -2.20 -7.60
C GLY A 102 12.97 -2.89 -8.94
N GLU A 103 12.15 -3.91 -9.20
CA GLU A 103 12.19 -4.63 -10.46
C GLU A 103 10.83 -5.29 -10.75
N LEU A 104 10.55 -5.53 -12.03
CA LEU A 104 9.34 -6.17 -12.52
C LEU A 104 9.59 -7.64 -12.85
N PHE A 105 8.66 -8.51 -12.46
CA PHE A 105 8.77 -9.95 -12.67
C PHE A 105 7.44 -10.55 -13.08
N TYR A 106 7.47 -11.74 -13.66
CA TYR A 106 6.30 -12.57 -13.91
C TYR A 106 5.92 -13.49 -12.74
N ASN A 107 6.74 -13.53 -11.70
CA ASN A 107 6.50 -14.36 -10.51
C ASN A 107 6.87 -13.58 -9.24
N ASP A 108 6.06 -13.76 -8.21
CA ASP A 108 6.36 -13.32 -6.86
C ASP A 108 6.93 -14.51 -6.08
N ASN A 109 8.26 -14.62 -6.06
CA ASN A 109 8.97 -15.67 -5.36
C ASN A 109 10.21 -15.16 -4.62
N ALA A 110 10.74 -15.98 -3.73
CA ALA A 110 11.87 -15.63 -2.89
C ALA A 110 13.14 -15.29 -3.71
N CYS A 111 13.40 -15.98 -4.82
CA CYS A 111 14.59 -15.73 -5.64
C CYS A 111 14.57 -14.33 -6.27
N ASN A 112 13.40 -13.89 -6.77
CA ASN A 112 13.24 -12.55 -7.36
C ASN A 112 13.42 -11.47 -6.29
N PHE A 113 12.85 -11.65 -5.11
CA PHE A 113 13.07 -10.74 -3.99
C PHE A 113 14.55 -10.67 -3.58
N GLN A 114 15.20 -11.82 -3.46
CA GLN A 114 16.63 -11.88 -3.09
C GLN A 114 17.53 -11.22 -4.14
N LYS A 115 17.17 -11.32 -5.44
CA LYS A 115 17.87 -10.59 -6.51
C LYS A 115 17.79 -9.09 -6.29
N VAL A 116 16.56 -8.55 -6.09
CA VAL A 116 16.36 -7.11 -5.84
C VAL A 116 17.08 -6.65 -4.57
N LEU A 117 17.04 -7.46 -3.50
CA LEU A 117 17.74 -7.16 -2.25
C LEU A 117 19.26 -7.14 -2.43
N LYS A 118 19.81 -8.10 -3.16
CA LYS A 118 21.24 -8.16 -3.47
C LYS A 118 21.71 -6.93 -4.24
N ASP A 119 20.96 -6.52 -5.27
CA ASP A 119 21.31 -5.36 -6.10
C ASP A 119 21.18 -4.06 -5.29
N ALA A 120 20.18 -3.96 -4.42
CA ALA A 120 20.03 -2.84 -3.49
C ALA A 120 21.21 -2.75 -2.51
N ILE A 121 21.61 -3.87 -1.91
CA ILE A 121 22.76 -3.93 -0.98
C ILE A 121 24.07 -3.59 -1.70
N ALA A 122 24.27 -4.07 -2.92
CA ALA A 122 25.45 -3.76 -3.71
C ALA A 122 25.59 -2.26 -4.02
N THR A 123 24.47 -1.55 -4.15
CA THR A 123 24.45 -0.13 -4.52
C THR A 123 24.47 0.79 -3.30
N TYR A 124 23.71 0.46 -2.26
CA TYR A 124 23.43 1.37 -1.13
C TYR A 124 23.99 0.91 0.21
N GLY A 125 24.62 -0.26 0.26
CA GLY A 125 25.12 -0.87 1.48
C GLY A 125 24.10 -1.75 2.20
N ILE A 126 24.50 -2.31 3.33
CA ILE A 126 23.70 -3.25 4.11
C ILE A 126 22.85 -2.46 5.12
N PRO A 127 21.51 -2.63 5.16
CA PRO A 127 20.67 -1.97 6.17
C PRO A 127 20.80 -2.64 7.54
N ASP A 128 20.53 -1.93 8.62
CA ASP A 128 20.49 -2.54 9.95
C ASP A 128 19.29 -3.49 10.10
N LYS A 129 18.14 -3.15 9.49
CA LYS A 129 16.89 -3.91 9.59
C LYS A 129 16.21 -4.02 8.23
N LEU A 130 15.59 -5.16 7.98
CA LEU A 130 14.74 -5.41 6.82
C LEU A 130 13.32 -5.73 7.29
N TYR A 131 12.35 -4.90 6.93
CA TYR A 131 10.94 -5.02 7.32
C TYR A 131 10.09 -5.51 6.15
N VAL A 132 9.49 -6.68 6.29
CA VAL A 132 8.75 -7.40 5.25
C VAL A 132 7.39 -7.89 5.77
N ASP A 133 6.53 -8.38 4.89
CA ASP A 133 5.30 -9.06 5.30
C ASP A 133 5.55 -10.55 5.62
N ASN A 134 4.46 -11.28 5.92
CA ASN A 134 4.51 -12.71 6.18
C ASN A 134 4.24 -13.55 4.92
N GLY A 135 4.32 -12.97 3.72
CA GLY A 135 4.18 -13.71 2.46
C GLY A 135 5.28 -14.76 2.28
N CYS A 136 5.00 -15.80 1.51
CA CYS A 136 5.94 -16.90 1.28
C CYS A 136 7.26 -16.46 0.62
N SER A 137 7.23 -15.38 -0.15
CA SER A 137 8.43 -14.78 -0.77
C SER A 137 9.37 -14.18 0.28
N TYR A 138 8.85 -13.79 1.43
CA TYR A 138 9.60 -13.14 2.52
C TYR A 138 9.76 -13.99 3.76
N SER A 139 8.85 -14.96 3.98
CA SER A 139 8.86 -15.83 5.15
C SER A 139 9.44 -17.19 4.79
N ASN A 140 10.76 -17.23 4.59
CA ASN A 140 11.50 -18.45 4.25
C ASN A 140 12.86 -18.49 4.96
N GLU A 141 13.35 -19.71 5.18
CA GLU A 141 14.59 -19.97 5.90
C GLU A 141 15.82 -19.36 5.19
N GLN A 142 15.84 -19.39 3.86
CA GLN A 142 16.93 -18.85 3.07
C GLN A 142 17.12 -17.35 3.29
N LEU A 143 16.03 -16.56 3.28
CA LEU A 143 16.09 -15.13 3.58
C LEU A 143 16.59 -14.87 5.00
N SER A 144 16.10 -15.67 5.97
CA SER A 144 16.56 -15.58 7.36
C SER A 144 18.05 -15.82 7.48
N MET A 145 18.59 -16.86 6.81
CA MET A 145 20.02 -17.15 6.79
C MET A 145 20.85 -16.04 6.13
N ILE A 146 20.37 -15.47 5.03
CA ILE A 146 21.01 -14.32 4.36
C ILE A 146 21.09 -13.14 5.31
N CYS A 147 19.98 -12.78 5.97
CA CYS A 147 19.93 -11.67 6.91
C CYS A 147 20.87 -11.88 8.10
N VAL A 148 20.89 -13.06 8.69
CA VAL A 148 21.84 -13.42 9.77
C VAL A 148 23.28 -13.29 9.31
N SER A 149 23.62 -13.80 8.12
CA SER A 149 24.99 -13.75 7.58
C SER A 149 25.46 -12.31 7.31
N LEU A 150 24.54 -11.41 7.01
CA LEU A 150 24.82 -9.99 6.75
C LEU A 150 24.71 -9.12 8.01
N GLY A 151 24.29 -9.67 9.14
CA GLY A 151 24.01 -8.91 10.36
C GLY A 151 22.74 -8.04 10.29
N VAL A 152 21.82 -8.35 9.40
CA VAL A 152 20.55 -7.65 9.21
C VAL A 152 19.47 -8.23 10.11
N LEU A 153 18.79 -7.40 10.88
CA LEU A 153 17.61 -7.83 11.66
C LEU A 153 16.38 -7.94 10.76
N LEU A 154 15.94 -9.17 10.48
CA LEU A 154 14.71 -9.42 9.72
C LEU A 154 13.49 -9.24 10.62
N LEU A 155 12.58 -8.34 10.21
CA LEU A 155 11.35 -8.01 10.92
C LEU A 155 10.14 -8.29 10.03
N HIS A 156 9.14 -8.96 10.59
CA HIS A 156 7.87 -9.22 9.91
C HIS A 156 6.75 -8.33 10.44
N THR A 157 5.83 -7.95 9.56
CA THR A 157 4.61 -7.22 9.94
C THR A 157 3.79 -8.05 10.94
N LYS A 158 3.20 -7.38 11.92
CA LYS A 158 2.20 -8.06 12.78
C LYS A 158 0.98 -8.45 11.95
N ILE A 159 0.45 -9.62 12.22
CA ILE A 159 -0.77 -10.11 11.57
C ILE A 159 -1.88 -9.06 11.71
N ARG A 160 -2.51 -8.67 10.59
CA ARG A 160 -3.56 -7.65 10.48
C ARG A 160 -3.12 -6.20 10.79
N ASP A 161 -1.84 -5.87 10.69
CA ASP A 161 -1.33 -4.50 10.82
C ASP A 161 -0.96 -3.87 9.46
N GLY A 162 -1.95 -3.68 8.59
CA GLY A 162 -1.75 -3.07 7.26
C GLY A 162 -1.19 -1.64 7.30
N ALA A 163 -1.39 -0.90 8.40
CA ALA A 163 -0.90 0.48 8.47
C ALA A 163 0.61 0.60 8.66
N SER A 164 1.29 -0.48 9.06
CA SER A 164 2.75 -0.48 9.26
C SER A 164 3.54 -0.34 7.95
N LYS A 165 2.93 -0.67 6.80
CA LYS A 165 3.50 -0.56 5.45
C LYS A 165 3.03 0.66 4.64
N GLY A 166 2.34 1.60 5.27
CA GLY A 166 1.77 2.78 4.59
C GLY A 166 2.79 3.61 3.78
N LYS A 167 4.10 3.47 4.07
CA LYS A 167 5.18 4.15 3.36
C LYS A 167 5.41 3.53 1.99
N VAL A 168 5.59 2.21 1.91
CA VAL A 168 5.79 1.50 0.64
C VAL A 168 4.51 1.47 -0.20
N GLU A 169 3.34 1.35 0.44
CA GLU A 169 2.04 1.47 -0.24
C GLU A 169 1.87 2.82 -0.96
N ARG A 170 2.36 3.90 -0.36
CA ARG A 170 2.36 5.22 -1.00
C ARG A 170 3.23 5.26 -2.25
N HIS A 171 4.38 4.58 -2.25
CA HIS A 171 5.23 4.46 -3.44
C HIS A 171 4.53 3.68 -4.55
N PHE A 172 3.88 2.57 -4.25
CA PHE A 172 3.09 1.84 -5.23
C PHE A 172 1.93 2.66 -5.79
N ARG A 173 1.26 3.44 -4.95
CA ARG A 173 0.22 4.35 -5.41
C ARG A 173 0.79 5.40 -6.36
N THR A 174 1.92 6.02 -6.01
CA THR A 174 2.60 7.00 -6.85
C THR A 174 3.03 6.39 -8.19
N LEU A 175 3.59 5.16 -8.18
CA LEU A 175 3.93 4.42 -9.39
C LEU A 175 2.70 4.21 -10.28
N LYS A 176 1.59 3.76 -9.71
CA LYS A 176 0.35 3.53 -10.46
C LYS A 176 -0.22 4.82 -11.04
N GLU A 177 -0.37 5.86 -10.22
CA GLU A 177 -1.01 7.11 -10.61
C GLU A 177 -0.17 7.93 -11.60
N ARG A 178 1.16 7.96 -11.45
CA ARG A 178 2.04 8.82 -12.24
C ARG A 178 2.66 8.14 -13.46
N TRP A 179 2.68 6.83 -13.48
CA TRP A 179 3.33 6.08 -14.55
C TRP A 179 2.39 5.03 -15.16
N LEU A 180 1.94 4.04 -14.39
CA LEU A 180 1.20 2.92 -14.91
C LEU A 180 -0.10 3.34 -15.65
N TYR A 181 -0.87 4.25 -15.06
CA TYR A 181 -2.14 4.71 -15.64
C TYR A 181 -1.97 5.60 -16.88
N THR A 182 -0.75 6.02 -17.20
CA THR A 182 -0.43 6.76 -18.44
C THR A 182 -0.03 5.84 -19.58
N LEU A 183 0.18 4.53 -19.31
CA LEU A 183 0.61 3.56 -20.31
C LEU A 183 -0.58 2.90 -20.99
N ASP A 184 -0.43 2.67 -22.29
CA ASP A 184 -1.28 1.71 -23.00
C ASP A 184 -0.75 0.31 -22.72
N ILE A 185 -1.37 -0.39 -21.77
CA ILE A 185 -0.96 -1.75 -21.37
C ILE A 185 -1.06 -2.73 -22.52
N SER A 186 -1.97 -2.51 -23.46
CA SER A 186 -2.16 -3.41 -24.62
C SER A 186 -0.98 -3.33 -25.62
N ALA A 187 -0.25 -2.23 -25.60
CA ALA A 187 0.94 -2.03 -26.45
C ALA A 187 2.22 -2.63 -25.84
N ILE A 188 2.18 -3.04 -24.55
CA ILE A 188 3.34 -3.63 -23.89
C ILE A 188 3.41 -5.12 -24.18
N THR A 189 4.46 -5.53 -24.90
CA THR A 189 4.66 -6.91 -25.34
C THR A 189 5.75 -7.67 -24.57
N SER A 190 6.52 -7.00 -23.71
CA SER A 190 7.64 -7.58 -22.95
C SER A 190 7.95 -6.78 -21.69
N LEU A 191 8.59 -7.38 -20.69
CA LEU A 191 9.22 -6.70 -19.54
C LEU A 191 10.67 -6.29 -19.81
N SER A 192 11.26 -6.73 -20.89
CA SER A 192 12.63 -6.42 -21.33
C SER A 192 12.68 -5.20 -22.22
#